data_2462aa50c16a9dd8d31a441460c40612
#
_entry.id   2462aa50c16a9dd8d31a441460c40612
#
_cell.length_a   1.000
_cell.length_b   1.000
_cell.length_c   1.000
_cell.angle_alpha   90.00
_cell.angle_beta   90.00
_cell.angle_gamma   90.00
#
_symmetry.space_group_name_H-M   'P 1'
#
loop_
_entity.id
_entity.type
_entity.pdbx_description
1 polymer ?
#
loop_
_entity_poly.entity_id
_entity_poly.type
_entity_poly.pdbx_seq_one_letter_code
_entity_poly.pdbx_strand_id
1 'polypeptide(L)'
;YENGDYREYHDDIKKLNKEGWEIGLHTDPSSVNDLFKIKKEKENLEKILDSKIYGNRVHYLSNDKKLLEKLSQLNFTYDSSFRKTKDSITFDDMGYQQINKIIEFPVTIMDAYLFTYMKISEDKIIEIVEKTLNSCRELNLEFNVMTILWHDNVLKMKGGRMYSKILEFLSSQDDVKLFNGIDLAKFLKAKNIL
;
A
#
# COMPACT_ATOMS: atom_id res chain seq x y z
N TYR A 1 12.40 -1.30 11.73
CA TYR A 1 11.52 -1.87 12.73
C TYR A 1 12.23 -2.61 13.85
N GLU A 2 13.36 -3.21 13.61
CA GLU A 2 13.99 -4.03 14.65
C GLU A 2 14.75 -3.22 15.70
N ASN A 3 15.08 -1.95 15.46
CA ASN A 3 15.88 -1.15 16.40
C ASN A 3 15.66 0.37 16.34
N GLY A 4 14.65 0.88 15.68
CA GLY A 4 14.41 2.33 15.57
C GLY A 4 12.97 2.73 15.84
N ASP A 5 12.78 3.73 16.66
CA ASP A 5 11.50 4.40 16.83
C ASP A 5 11.33 5.44 15.71
N TYR A 6 10.16 5.50 15.03
CA TYR A 6 9.89 6.54 14.02
C TYR A 6 10.12 7.96 14.54
N ARG A 7 10.13 8.14 15.85
CA ARG A 7 10.48 9.39 16.51
C ARG A 7 11.93 9.82 16.28
N GLU A 8 12.81 8.89 15.93
CA GLU A 8 14.22 9.17 15.60
C GLU A 8 14.38 9.70 14.16
N TYR A 9 13.36 9.50 13.31
CA TYR A 9 13.37 9.86 11.89
C TYR A 9 12.48 11.06 11.54
N HIS A 10 12.23 11.96 12.51
CA HIS A 10 11.34 13.12 12.32
C HIS A 10 11.73 13.97 11.11
N ASP A 11 13.01 14.25 10.96
CA ASP A 11 13.49 15.12 9.89
C ASP A 11 13.41 14.43 8.52
N ASP A 12 13.68 13.13 8.47
CA ASP A 12 13.54 12.34 7.23
C ASP A 12 12.08 12.24 6.80
N ILE A 13 11.16 11.98 7.75
CA ILE A 13 9.72 11.94 7.48
C ILE A 13 9.22 13.29 6.96
N LYS A 14 9.61 14.39 7.59
CA LYS A 14 9.28 15.76 7.14
C LYS A 14 9.85 16.07 5.78
N LYS A 15 11.09 15.65 5.51
CA LYS A 15 11.75 15.83 4.23
C LYS A 15 11.00 15.10 3.12
N LEU A 16 10.67 13.82 3.31
CA LEU A 16 9.90 13.05 2.34
C LEU A 16 8.54 13.72 2.05
N ASN A 17 7.83 14.17 3.09
CA ASN A 17 6.56 14.87 2.90
C ASN A 17 6.71 16.16 2.09
N LYS A 18 7.75 16.97 2.35
CA LYS A 18 8.05 18.18 1.58
C LYS A 18 8.42 17.89 0.12
N GLU A 19 9.03 16.76 -0.15
CA GLU A 19 9.38 16.28 -1.50
C GLU A 19 8.18 15.69 -2.25
N GLY A 20 6.97 15.72 -1.65
CA GLY A 20 5.72 15.26 -2.28
C GLY A 20 5.38 13.79 -2.04
N TRP A 21 6.12 13.08 -1.19
CA TRP A 21 5.76 11.75 -0.80
C TRP A 21 4.55 11.75 0.14
N GLU A 22 3.61 10.87 -0.13
CA GLU A 22 2.54 10.60 0.83
C GLU A 22 3.11 9.84 2.04
N ILE A 23 2.77 10.32 3.23
CA ILE A 23 3.10 9.64 4.48
C ILE A 23 1.80 9.04 5.04
N GLY A 24 1.78 7.72 5.18
CA GLY A 24 0.70 6.95 5.78
C GLY A 24 1.11 6.27 7.09
N LEU A 25 0.13 5.84 7.88
CA LEU A 25 0.38 5.08 9.08
C LEU A 25 0.70 3.62 8.73
N HIS A 26 1.76 3.09 9.30
CA HIS A 26 2.05 1.67 9.30
C HIS A 26 1.72 1.09 10.68
N THR A 27 0.44 0.78 10.88
CA THR A 27 -0.11 0.34 12.17
C THR A 27 0.61 -0.88 12.71
N ASP A 28 0.99 -0.83 13.99
CA ASP A 28 1.55 -1.98 14.70
C ASP A 28 0.50 -3.10 14.82
N PRO A 29 0.85 -4.36 14.55
CA PRO A 29 -0.09 -5.49 14.66
C PRO A 29 -0.74 -5.62 16.04
N SER A 30 -0.04 -5.24 17.11
CA SER A 30 -0.60 -5.27 18.46
C SER A 30 -1.67 -4.20 18.71
N SER A 31 -1.74 -3.20 17.84
CA SER A 31 -2.71 -2.09 17.93
C SER A 31 -4.01 -2.35 17.16
N VAL A 32 -4.04 -3.34 16.27
CA VAL A 32 -5.17 -3.61 15.34
C VAL A 32 -6.51 -3.76 16.07
N ASN A 33 -6.50 -4.36 17.27
CA ASN A 33 -7.71 -4.58 18.07
C ASN A 33 -8.05 -3.42 19.02
N ASP A 34 -7.25 -2.36 19.07
CA ASP A 34 -7.37 -1.27 20.02
C ASP A 34 -7.47 0.10 19.30
N LEU A 35 -8.68 0.63 19.22
CA LEU A 35 -8.96 1.93 18.59
C LEU A 35 -8.11 3.07 19.19
N PHE A 36 -7.90 3.05 20.51
CA PHE A 36 -7.15 4.10 21.20
C PHE A 36 -5.66 4.05 20.82
N LYS A 37 -5.09 2.86 20.69
CA LYS A 37 -3.70 2.71 20.24
C LYS A 37 -3.52 3.19 18.81
N ILE A 38 -4.38 2.77 17.87
CA ILE A 38 -4.32 3.24 16.47
C ILE A 38 -4.45 4.77 16.44
N LYS A 39 -5.39 5.33 17.21
CA LYS A 39 -5.56 6.79 17.31
C LYS A 39 -4.28 7.47 17.78
N LYS A 40 -3.65 6.96 18.82
CA LYS A 40 -2.41 7.50 19.37
C LYS A 40 -1.25 7.43 18.38
N GLU A 41 -1.10 6.32 17.67
CA GLU A 41 -0.10 6.17 16.60
C GLU A 41 -0.32 7.22 15.49
N LYS A 42 -1.56 7.38 15.03
CA LYS A 42 -1.94 8.38 14.04
C LYS A 42 -1.62 9.80 14.50
N GLU A 43 -2.09 10.17 15.68
CA GLU A 43 -1.88 11.52 16.26
C GLU A 43 -0.39 11.84 16.44
N ASN A 44 0.42 10.87 16.84
CA ASN A 44 1.86 11.05 16.97
C ASN A 44 2.52 11.36 15.62
N LEU A 45 2.15 10.64 14.57
CA LEU A 45 2.70 10.85 13.24
C LEU A 45 2.19 12.17 12.64
N GLU A 46 0.91 12.49 12.80
CA GLU A 46 0.32 13.77 12.39
C GLU A 46 1.02 14.96 13.08
N LYS A 47 1.39 14.82 14.36
CA LYS A 47 2.14 15.84 15.10
C LYS A 47 3.55 16.05 14.54
N ILE A 48 4.21 14.98 14.11
CA ILE A 48 5.53 15.07 13.46
C ILE A 48 5.42 15.83 12.14
N LEU A 49 4.40 15.50 11.35
CA LEU A 49 4.20 16.07 10.01
C LEU A 49 3.60 17.47 10.01
N ASP A 50 2.98 17.89 11.11
CA ASP A 50 2.09 19.06 11.18
C ASP A 50 0.99 19.01 10.09
N SER A 51 0.50 17.82 9.78
CA SER A 51 -0.50 17.57 8.75
C SER A 51 -1.28 16.28 9.02
N LYS A 52 -2.45 16.13 8.33
CA LYS A 52 -3.30 14.95 8.47
C LYS A 52 -2.78 13.77 7.67
N ILE A 53 -3.01 12.57 8.21
CA ILE A 53 -2.73 11.30 7.57
C ILE A 53 -4.04 10.65 7.15
N TYR A 54 -4.07 10.13 5.94
CA TYR A 54 -5.26 9.57 5.32
C TYR A 54 -5.17 8.09 5.00
N GLY A 55 -3.96 7.57 4.84
CA GLY A 55 -3.70 6.17 4.49
C GLY A 55 -3.21 5.33 5.66
N ASN A 56 -3.61 4.07 5.65
CA ASN A 56 -3.14 3.07 6.60
C ASN A 56 -2.66 1.81 5.90
N ARG A 57 -1.71 1.13 6.54
CA ARG A 57 -1.31 -0.25 6.25
C ARG A 57 -0.86 -0.91 7.54
N VAL A 58 -1.42 -2.07 7.85
CA VAL A 58 -0.98 -2.84 9.02
C VAL A 58 0.29 -3.62 8.69
N HIS A 59 1.25 -3.58 9.60
CA HIS A 59 2.44 -4.42 9.49
C HIS A 59 2.05 -5.91 9.43
N TYR A 60 2.71 -6.69 8.58
CA TYR A 60 2.36 -8.07 8.23
C TYR A 60 1.02 -8.25 7.51
N LEU A 61 0.41 -7.19 6.99
CA LEU A 61 -0.85 -7.24 6.25
C LEU A 61 -2.00 -7.92 7.03
N SER A 62 -2.07 -7.67 8.35
CA SER A 62 -3.17 -8.15 9.17
C SER A 62 -4.42 -7.33 8.86
N ASN A 63 -5.46 -7.98 8.38
CA ASN A 63 -6.73 -7.33 8.01
C ASN A 63 -7.91 -8.09 8.61
N ASP A 64 -8.87 -7.33 9.17
CA ASP A 64 -10.20 -7.80 9.47
C ASP A 64 -11.24 -6.68 9.26
N LYS A 65 -12.53 -7.05 9.14
CA LYS A 65 -13.62 -6.07 8.96
C LYS A 65 -13.74 -5.07 10.12
N LYS A 66 -13.41 -5.48 11.34
CA LYS A 66 -13.44 -4.62 12.52
C LYS A 66 -12.34 -3.57 12.49
N LEU A 67 -11.21 -3.86 11.86
CA LEU A 67 -10.16 -2.87 11.64
C LEU A 67 -10.68 -1.73 10.74
N LEU A 68 -11.29 -2.04 9.60
CA LEU A 68 -11.80 -1.02 8.68
C LEU A 68 -12.87 -0.12 9.32
N GLU A 69 -13.70 -0.67 10.21
CA GLU A 69 -14.64 0.13 11.03
C GLU A 69 -13.92 1.11 11.94
N LYS A 70 -12.84 0.67 12.63
CA LYS A 70 -12.01 1.54 13.48
C LYS A 70 -11.31 2.63 12.68
N LEU A 71 -10.74 2.28 11.53
CA LEU A 71 -10.08 3.23 10.64
C LEU A 71 -11.07 4.31 10.14
N SER A 72 -12.32 3.90 9.83
CA SER A 72 -13.37 4.83 9.45
C SER A 72 -13.69 5.84 10.56
N GLN A 73 -13.77 5.39 11.83
CA GLN A 73 -13.98 6.27 12.98
C GLN A 73 -12.83 7.26 13.20
N LEU A 74 -11.62 6.89 12.81
CA LEU A 74 -10.42 7.73 12.90
C LEU A 74 -10.18 8.60 11.66
N ASN A 75 -11.14 8.67 10.73
CA ASN A 75 -11.07 9.47 9.51
C ASN A 75 -9.89 9.11 8.59
N PHE A 76 -9.53 7.84 8.54
CA PHE A 76 -8.72 7.35 7.42
C PHE A 76 -9.57 7.34 6.15
N THR A 77 -8.93 7.51 5.01
CA THR A 77 -9.58 7.48 3.70
C THR A 77 -9.44 6.12 3.03
N TYR A 78 -8.28 5.50 3.20
CA TYR A 78 -8.02 4.18 2.63
C TYR A 78 -7.16 3.32 3.56
N ASP A 79 -7.25 2.02 3.34
CA ASP A 79 -6.36 1.00 3.89
C ASP A 79 -5.74 0.18 2.77
N SER A 80 -4.60 -0.42 3.01
CA SER A 80 -3.96 -1.34 2.08
C SER A 80 -3.30 -2.48 2.87
N SER A 81 -4.13 -3.22 3.61
CA SER A 81 -3.68 -4.32 4.47
C SER A 81 -4.17 -5.68 4.00
N PHE A 82 -5.04 -5.74 2.99
CA PHE A 82 -5.57 -7.00 2.51
C PHE A 82 -4.61 -7.68 1.53
N ARG A 83 -4.41 -8.99 1.73
CA ARG A 83 -3.79 -9.92 0.81
C ARG A 83 -4.33 -11.31 1.06
N LYS A 84 -4.75 -12.01 0.02
CA LYS A 84 -5.40 -13.33 0.12
C LYS A 84 -4.42 -14.42 0.54
N THR A 85 -3.30 -14.52 -0.18
CA THR A 85 -2.28 -15.55 0.07
C THR A 85 -0.88 -14.97 -0.06
N LYS A 86 0.11 -15.70 0.48
CA LYS A 86 1.53 -15.28 0.40
C LYS A 86 2.27 -15.87 -0.81
N ASP A 87 1.78 -16.96 -1.35
CA ASP A 87 2.45 -17.83 -2.32
C ASP A 87 1.88 -17.75 -3.75
N SER A 88 0.84 -16.93 -3.93
CA SER A 88 0.23 -16.71 -5.24
C SER A 88 -0.37 -15.31 -5.33
N ILE A 89 -0.61 -14.84 -6.55
CA ILE A 89 -1.37 -13.61 -6.85
C ILE A 89 -2.73 -14.05 -7.39
N THR A 90 -3.79 -13.57 -6.76
CA THR A 90 -5.17 -13.90 -7.12
C THR A 90 -5.96 -12.67 -7.52
N PHE A 91 -7.12 -12.82 -8.13
CA PHE A 91 -8.03 -11.72 -8.45
C PHE A 91 -8.50 -10.97 -7.20
N ASP A 92 -8.60 -11.64 -6.04
CA ASP A 92 -8.95 -10.99 -4.76
C ASP A 92 -7.88 -9.99 -4.29
N ASP A 93 -6.66 -10.08 -4.83
CA ASP A 93 -5.54 -9.19 -4.52
C ASP A 93 -5.47 -7.98 -5.46
N MET A 94 -6.46 -7.78 -6.33
CA MET A 94 -6.52 -6.74 -7.34
C MET A 94 -7.75 -5.85 -7.15
N GLY A 95 -7.73 -4.69 -7.79
CA GLY A 95 -8.84 -3.77 -7.75
C GLY A 95 -8.92 -2.96 -6.46
N TYR A 96 -10.12 -2.64 -6.04
CA TYR A 96 -10.43 -1.89 -4.83
C TYR A 96 -11.82 -2.28 -4.32
N GLN A 97 -12.06 -2.04 -3.03
CA GLN A 97 -13.37 -2.25 -2.42
C GLN A 97 -13.67 -1.06 -1.50
N GLN A 98 -14.90 -0.55 -1.56
CA GLN A 98 -15.37 0.39 -0.56
C GLN A 98 -16.11 -0.34 0.54
N ILE A 99 -15.62 -0.21 1.77
CA ILE A 99 -16.23 -0.78 2.97
C ILE A 99 -16.50 0.39 3.92
N ASN A 100 -17.78 0.72 4.12
CA ASN A 100 -18.21 1.93 4.80
C ASN A 100 -17.63 3.19 4.11
N LYS A 101 -16.78 3.95 4.82
CA LYS A 101 -16.11 5.15 4.30
C LYS A 101 -14.66 4.92 3.90
N ILE A 102 -14.16 3.69 4.04
CA ILE A 102 -12.78 3.31 3.76
C ILE A 102 -12.71 2.63 2.40
N ILE A 103 -11.70 2.98 1.63
CA ILE A 103 -11.35 2.28 0.41
C ILE A 103 -10.24 1.28 0.77
N GLU A 104 -10.48 0.00 0.57
CA GLU A 104 -9.43 -1.00 0.65
C GLU A 104 -8.76 -1.15 -0.72
N PHE A 105 -7.44 -1.00 -0.75
CA PHE A 105 -6.58 -1.30 -1.89
C PHE A 105 -5.80 -2.59 -1.60
N PRO A 106 -6.29 -3.76 -2.03
CA PRO A 106 -5.58 -5.02 -1.81
C PRO A 106 -4.16 -4.96 -2.34
N VAL A 107 -3.20 -5.57 -1.63
CA VAL A 107 -1.81 -5.62 -2.06
C VAL A 107 -1.66 -6.68 -3.15
N THR A 108 -1.45 -6.27 -4.40
CA THR A 108 -1.32 -7.17 -5.53
C THR A 108 0.10 -7.73 -5.65
N ILE A 109 1.09 -6.87 -5.58
CA ILE A 109 2.50 -7.24 -5.70
C ILE A 109 3.26 -6.78 -4.46
N MET A 110 4.04 -7.67 -3.87
CA MET A 110 4.87 -7.38 -2.71
C MET A 110 6.22 -8.11 -2.84
N ASP A 111 7.30 -7.36 -2.69
CA ASP A 111 8.67 -7.87 -2.79
C ASP A 111 8.94 -9.11 -1.93
N ALA A 112 8.58 -9.04 -0.63
CA ALA A 112 8.77 -10.15 0.29
C ALA A 112 8.02 -11.41 -0.16
N TYR A 113 6.82 -11.26 -0.75
CA TYR A 113 6.05 -12.42 -1.22
C TYR A 113 6.62 -12.97 -2.52
N LEU A 114 6.99 -12.12 -3.46
CA LEU A 114 7.63 -12.54 -4.71
C LEU A 114 8.91 -13.35 -4.45
N PHE A 115 9.80 -12.83 -3.63
CA PHE A 115 11.13 -13.43 -3.46
C PHE A 115 11.16 -14.54 -2.40
N THR A 116 10.41 -14.39 -1.29
CA THR A 116 10.50 -15.32 -0.16
C THR A 116 9.52 -16.49 -0.28
N TYR A 117 8.25 -16.20 -0.60
CA TYR A 117 7.20 -17.23 -0.61
C TYR A 117 6.98 -17.83 -2.01
N MET A 118 6.87 -16.99 -3.03
CA MET A 118 6.71 -17.43 -4.41
C MET A 118 8.04 -17.86 -5.06
N LYS A 119 9.18 -17.50 -4.44
CA LYS A 119 10.54 -17.85 -4.90
C LYS A 119 10.83 -17.45 -6.34
N ILE A 120 10.27 -16.34 -6.77
CA ILE A 120 10.47 -15.78 -8.11
C ILE A 120 11.90 -15.25 -8.20
N SER A 121 12.60 -15.61 -9.26
CA SER A 121 13.93 -15.07 -9.57
C SER A 121 13.83 -13.68 -10.21
N GLU A 122 14.88 -12.86 -10.06
CA GLU A 122 14.87 -11.47 -10.57
C GLU A 122 14.59 -11.38 -12.08
N ASP A 123 15.11 -12.31 -12.86
CA ASP A 123 14.90 -12.36 -14.31
C ASP A 123 13.45 -12.61 -14.74
N LYS A 124 12.62 -13.13 -13.82
CA LYS A 124 11.19 -13.41 -14.03
C LYS A 124 10.25 -12.33 -13.53
N ILE A 125 10.74 -11.34 -12.80
CA ILE A 125 9.89 -10.34 -12.15
C ILE A 125 9.05 -9.56 -13.16
N ILE A 126 9.63 -9.08 -14.25
CA ILE A 126 8.88 -8.29 -15.25
C ILE A 126 7.80 -9.15 -15.92
N GLU A 127 8.09 -10.41 -16.23
CA GLU A 127 7.10 -11.37 -16.78
C GLU A 127 5.92 -11.54 -15.80
N ILE A 128 6.19 -11.66 -14.50
CA ILE A 128 5.15 -11.79 -13.48
C ILE A 128 4.32 -10.49 -13.36
N VAL A 129 4.97 -9.34 -13.38
CA VAL A 129 4.29 -8.04 -13.34
C VAL A 129 3.40 -7.86 -14.56
N GLU A 130 3.88 -8.20 -15.75
CA GLU A 130 3.12 -8.14 -17.00
C GLU A 130 1.89 -9.06 -16.96
N LYS A 131 2.07 -10.32 -16.57
CA LYS A 131 0.94 -11.25 -16.38
C LYS A 131 -0.08 -10.73 -15.39
N THR A 132 0.38 -10.20 -14.27
CA THR A 132 -0.48 -9.63 -13.23
C THR A 132 -1.24 -8.41 -13.76
N LEU A 133 -0.57 -7.53 -14.49
CA LEU A 133 -1.20 -6.37 -15.12
C LEU A 133 -2.29 -6.80 -16.13
N ASN A 134 -2.00 -7.81 -16.96
CA ASN A 134 -2.98 -8.35 -17.89
C ASN A 134 -4.18 -8.96 -17.17
N SER A 135 -3.98 -9.73 -16.09
CA SER A 135 -5.08 -10.22 -15.25
C SER A 135 -5.87 -9.08 -14.61
N CYS A 136 -5.19 -8.00 -14.19
CA CYS A 136 -5.86 -6.81 -13.65
C CYS A 136 -6.75 -6.12 -14.72
N ARG A 137 -6.33 -6.09 -15.99
CA ARG A 137 -7.11 -5.56 -17.12
C ARG A 137 -8.38 -6.37 -17.40
N GLU A 138 -8.39 -7.65 -17.02
CA GLU A 138 -9.54 -8.54 -17.19
C GLU A 138 -10.64 -8.33 -16.11
N LEU A 139 -10.38 -7.56 -15.06
CA LEU A 139 -11.37 -7.24 -14.05
C LEU A 139 -12.49 -6.40 -14.66
N ASN A 140 -13.73 -6.76 -14.36
CA ASN A 140 -14.90 -6.01 -14.80
C ASN A 140 -15.19 -4.82 -13.85
N LEU A 141 -14.24 -3.90 -13.75
CA LEU A 141 -14.35 -2.65 -12.98
C LEU A 141 -14.23 -1.47 -13.94
N GLU A 142 -14.88 -0.37 -13.59
CA GLU A 142 -14.78 0.87 -14.36
C GLU A 142 -13.34 1.40 -14.38
N PHE A 143 -12.59 1.14 -13.30
CA PHE A 143 -11.18 1.48 -13.16
C PHE A 143 -10.44 0.34 -12.43
N ASN A 144 -9.44 -0.22 -13.08
CA ASN A 144 -8.66 -1.32 -12.51
C ASN A 144 -7.49 -0.78 -11.68
N VAL A 145 -7.21 -1.41 -10.54
CA VAL A 145 -6.14 -1.02 -9.63
C VAL A 145 -5.23 -2.21 -9.35
N MET A 146 -3.93 -1.97 -9.46
CA MET A 146 -2.87 -2.91 -9.07
C MET A 146 -1.99 -2.24 -8.03
N THR A 147 -2.03 -2.70 -6.79
CA THR A 147 -1.27 -2.12 -5.68
C THR A 147 0.09 -2.80 -5.54
N ILE A 148 1.14 -2.00 -5.57
CA ILE A 148 2.53 -2.46 -5.38
C ILE A 148 3.02 -2.01 -4.01
N LEU A 149 3.52 -2.96 -3.22
CA LEU A 149 4.20 -2.75 -1.96
C LEU A 149 5.67 -3.16 -2.10
N TRP A 150 6.56 -2.23 -1.75
CA TRP A 150 7.99 -2.50 -1.75
C TRP A 150 8.64 -1.98 -0.49
N HIS A 151 9.55 -2.74 0.11
CA HIS A 151 10.24 -2.32 1.33
C HIS A 151 11.51 -1.56 0.98
N ASP A 152 11.83 -0.53 1.74
CA ASP A 152 13.04 0.29 1.57
C ASP A 152 14.33 -0.48 1.83
N ASN A 153 14.32 -1.40 2.79
CA ASN A 153 15.49 -2.21 3.13
C ASN A 153 15.94 -3.13 1.99
N VAL A 154 15.01 -3.57 1.11
CA VAL A 154 15.36 -4.39 -0.06
C VAL A 154 15.97 -3.59 -1.20
N LEU A 155 15.95 -2.25 -1.17
CA LEU A 155 16.63 -1.41 -2.16
C LEU A 155 18.14 -1.65 -2.20
N LYS A 156 18.73 -2.13 -1.12
CA LYS A 156 20.14 -2.55 -1.03
C LYS A 156 20.37 -4.02 -1.37
N MET A 157 19.31 -4.79 -1.63
CA MET A 157 19.34 -6.22 -1.91
C MET A 157 18.96 -6.50 -3.37
N LYS A 158 18.85 -7.79 -3.73
CA LYS A 158 18.42 -8.23 -5.07
C LYS A 158 17.11 -7.59 -5.52
N GLY A 159 16.12 -7.47 -4.63
CA GLY A 159 14.82 -6.87 -4.95
C GLY A 159 14.86 -5.38 -5.32
N GLY A 160 15.82 -4.62 -4.80
CA GLY A 160 15.93 -3.18 -5.06
C GLY A 160 16.13 -2.83 -6.52
N ARG A 161 16.92 -3.63 -7.23
CA ARG A 161 17.16 -3.43 -8.66
C ARG A 161 15.90 -3.62 -9.51
N MET A 162 14.96 -4.41 -9.02
CA MET A 162 13.73 -4.70 -9.77
C MET A 162 12.67 -3.63 -9.59
N TYR A 163 12.70 -2.86 -8.51
CA TYR A 163 11.71 -1.81 -8.27
C TYR A 163 11.71 -0.74 -9.37
N SER A 164 12.87 -0.19 -9.69
CA SER A 164 12.99 0.78 -10.79
C SER A 164 12.55 0.19 -12.14
N LYS A 165 12.96 -1.04 -12.44
CA LYS A 165 12.54 -1.73 -13.68
C LYS A 165 11.03 -1.98 -13.75
N ILE A 166 10.40 -2.29 -12.62
CA ILE A 166 8.93 -2.41 -12.54
C ILE A 166 8.27 -1.07 -12.84
N LEU A 167 8.75 0.01 -12.23
CA LEU A 167 8.21 1.35 -12.47
C LEU A 167 8.43 1.79 -13.93
N GLU A 168 9.60 1.55 -14.51
CA GLU A 168 9.89 1.81 -15.93
C GLU A 168 8.93 1.04 -16.84
N PHE A 169 8.75 -0.27 -16.60
CA PHE A 169 7.83 -1.10 -17.35
C PHE A 169 6.39 -0.59 -17.26
N LEU A 170 5.90 -0.30 -16.05
CA LEU A 170 4.54 0.19 -15.85
C LEU A 170 4.33 1.59 -16.48
N SER A 171 5.31 2.47 -16.36
CA SER A 171 5.25 3.81 -16.95
C SER A 171 5.31 3.80 -18.48
N SER A 172 5.79 2.72 -19.10
CA SER A 172 5.80 2.55 -20.56
C SER A 172 4.47 2.06 -21.14
N GLN A 173 3.51 1.71 -20.28
CA GLN A 173 2.19 1.26 -20.74
C GLN A 173 1.27 2.46 -20.91
N ASP A 174 0.68 2.63 -22.08
CA ASP A 174 -0.17 3.79 -22.43
C ASP A 174 -1.45 3.89 -21.59
N ASP A 175 -1.95 2.77 -21.09
CA ASP A 175 -3.17 2.66 -20.30
C ASP A 175 -2.93 2.64 -18.79
N VAL A 176 -1.67 2.79 -18.35
CA VAL A 176 -1.32 2.76 -16.92
C VAL A 176 -0.96 4.14 -16.39
N LYS A 177 -1.49 4.48 -15.23
CA LYS A 177 -1.12 5.68 -14.47
C LYS A 177 -0.69 5.31 -13.07
N LEU A 178 0.44 5.86 -12.63
CA LEU A 178 0.95 5.67 -11.28
C LEU A 178 0.34 6.70 -10.33
N PHE A 179 -0.12 6.23 -9.17
CA PHE A 179 -0.67 7.05 -8.10
C PHE A 179 -0.05 6.69 -6.75
N ASN A 180 0.00 7.63 -5.84
CA ASN A 180 0.03 7.33 -4.41
C ASN A 180 -1.40 7.02 -3.91
N GLY A 181 -1.54 6.52 -2.69
CA GLY A 181 -2.83 6.03 -2.20
C GLY A 181 -3.88 7.11 -2.05
N ILE A 182 -3.53 8.28 -1.53
CA ILE A 182 -4.49 9.37 -1.32
C ILE A 182 -4.94 10.00 -2.64
N ASP A 183 -4.05 10.14 -3.61
CA ASP A 183 -4.42 10.72 -4.90
C ASP A 183 -5.29 9.76 -5.71
N LEU A 184 -5.04 8.45 -5.61
CA LEU A 184 -5.93 7.43 -6.17
C LEU A 184 -7.32 7.48 -5.51
N ALA A 185 -7.38 7.55 -4.18
CA ALA A 185 -8.65 7.64 -3.47
C ALA A 185 -9.46 8.89 -3.84
N LYS A 186 -8.79 10.04 -4.01
CA LYS A 186 -9.41 11.28 -4.50
C LYS A 186 -9.90 11.15 -5.93
N PHE A 187 -9.08 10.52 -6.79
CA PHE A 187 -9.44 10.30 -8.20
C PHE A 187 -10.70 9.45 -8.32
N LEU A 188 -10.78 8.32 -7.63
CA LEU A 188 -11.94 7.42 -7.66
C LEU A 188 -13.22 8.14 -7.17
N LYS A 189 -13.13 8.93 -6.10
CA LYS A 189 -14.25 9.74 -5.60
C LYS A 189 -14.67 10.82 -6.59
N ALA A 190 -13.74 11.55 -7.19
CA ALA A 190 -14.03 12.61 -8.14
C ALA A 190 -14.69 12.10 -9.43
N LYS A 191 -14.45 10.86 -9.79
CA LYS A 191 -15.07 10.19 -10.94
C LYS A 191 -16.42 9.53 -10.61
N ASN A 192 -16.89 9.59 -9.36
CA ASN A 192 -18.08 8.87 -8.88
C ASN A 192 -18.01 7.34 -9.13
N ILE A 193 -16.81 6.78 -9.03
CA ILE A 193 -16.57 5.34 -9.20
C ILE A 193 -16.85 4.58 -7.88
N LEU A 194 -16.94 5.31 -6.76
CA LEU A 194 -17.18 4.79 -5.40
C LEU A 194 -18.50 5.29 -4.84
#